data_413f2a6b4ed2571332bc254f68551ebd
#
_entry.id   413f2a6b4ed2571332bc254f68551ebd
#
_cell.length_a   1.000
_cell.length_b   1.000
_cell.length_c   1.000
_cell.angle_alpha   90.00
_cell.angle_beta   90.00
_cell.angle_gamma   90.00
#
_symmetry.space_group_name_H-M   'P 1'
#
loop_
_entity.id
_entity.type
_entity.pdbx_description
1 polymer ?
#
loop_
_entity_poly.entity_id
_entity_poly.type
_entity_poly.pdbx_seq_one_letter_code
_entity_poly.pdbx_strand_id
1 'polypeptide(L)'
;MILRVTPSTLSGEVSAPPSKSLSARFIAAALLADSPSMIHGMSESDDTTSALEMAAVLGAEIELGKEAIRISPTPGGIPRPRAKELNAGESGLAARMFAPIAALANTSILLTGKGTLLSRPIEMVTDGLQKLGVSIAEAHTLPVEIEGPLVGGEIHLDGSVSSQFLTGLLLALPYAEKDSKVTVEGITSRPYIDMTLEVLQTFDLDYTHEISEGLDVFHIPSSQAGRGGNFNIDGDWSAAATLLVLGALCAQPELEVTGIRGDFTQADSSIKGALLFAGYHILGTDEGLSIKKKRPRAFHLDLTNTPDLFPVLAALASFSNKPSRLSGAHRLVGKESDRASVLISEFAKAGITIERDKDDLIVHPGKTKACRIDPHGDHRIVMAAAILGCAGDAEVDILNAECVAKSYPTFFDDLASIGGIVEEVK
;
A
#
# COMPACT_ATOMS: atom_id res chain seq x y z
N MET A 1 -9.20 -13.68 -15.92
CA MET A 1 -8.04 -13.96 -16.82
C MET A 1 -7.12 -14.97 -16.17
N ILE A 2 -6.56 -15.90 -16.92
CA ILE A 2 -5.52 -16.82 -16.43
C ILE A 2 -4.25 -16.52 -17.19
N LEU A 3 -3.17 -16.19 -16.47
CA LEU A 3 -1.86 -15.98 -17.09
C LEU A 3 -0.90 -17.10 -16.66
N ARG A 4 -0.17 -17.62 -17.62
CA ARG A 4 0.92 -18.58 -17.41
C ARG A 4 2.24 -17.83 -17.40
N VAL A 5 3.02 -18.04 -16.36
CA VAL A 5 4.38 -17.55 -16.25
C VAL A 5 5.34 -18.75 -16.27
N THR A 6 6.34 -18.70 -17.15
CA THR A 6 7.30 -19.81 -17.32
C THR A 6 8.70 -19.38 -16.92
N PRO A 7 9.60 -20.35 -16.62
CA PRO A 7 11.00 -20.06 -16.28
C PRO A 7 11.65 -19.14 -17.29
N SER A 8 12.20 -18.02 -16.81
CA SER A 8 12.67 -16.92 -17.63
C SER A 8 14.04 -16.42 -17.19
N THR A 9 14.79 -15.83 -18.13
CA THR A 9 15.99 -15.07 -17.85
C THR A 9 15.68 -13.60 -18.10
N LEU A 10 15.90 -12.76 -17.09
CA LEU A 10 15.56 -11.35 -17.13
C LEU A 10 16.81 -10.49 -17.36
N SER A 11 16.65 -9.33 -18.02
CA SER A 11 17.75 -8.38 -18.22
C SER A 11 17.20 -7.00 -18.61
N GLY A 12 18.06 -5.99 -18.53
CA GLY A 12 17.73 -4.63 -18.96
C GLY A 12 17.32 -3.76 -17.79
N GLU A 13 16.39 -2.84 -18.07
CA GLU A 13 15.91 -1.84 -17.15
C GLU A 13 14.39 -1.88 -17.08
N VAL A 14 13.85 -1.63 -15.89
CA VAL A 14 12.42 -1.48 -15.66
C VAL A 14 12.16 -0.42 -14.61
N SER A 15 11.21 0.48 -14.88
CA SER A 15 10.83 1.51 -13.91
C SER A 15 9.79 0.97 -12.95
N ALA A 16 9.99 1.18 -11.64
CA ALA A 16 8.94 0.95 -10.66
C ALA A 16 7.77 1.90 -10.93
N PRO A 17 6.51 1.42 -10.85
CA PRO A 17 5.36 2.31 -10.99
C PRO A 17 5.33 3.32 -9.86
N PRO A 18 4.64 4.45 -10.02
CA PRO A 18 4.49 5.43 -8.95
C PRO A 18 3.80 4.85 -7.71
N SER A 19 4.20 5.33 -6.52
CA SER A 19 3.70 4.83 -5.24
C SER A 19 2.20 5.08 -5.08
N LYS A 20 1.44 3.98 -5.03
CA LYS A 20 0.01 4.00 -4.76
C LYS A 20 -0.32 4.66 -3.41
N SER A 21 0.42 4.30 -2.37
CA SER A 21 0.19 4.80 -1.01
C SER A 21 0.50 6.29 -0.87
N LEU A 22 1.50 6.77 -1.60
CA LEU A 22 1.84 8.19 -1.67
C LEU A 22 0.82 8.95 -2.51
N SER A 23 0.45 8.44 -3.69
CA SER A 23 -0.59 9.02 -4.56
C SER A 23 -1.89 9.27 -3.83
N ALA A 24 -2.39 8.28 -3.07
CA ALA A 24 -3.63 8.42 -2.29
C ALA A 24 -3.55 9.56 -1.27
N ARG A 25 -2.40 9.73 -0.59
CA ARG A 25 -2.18 10.82 0.38
C ARG A 25 -2.11 12.19 -0.28
N PHE A 26 -1.43 12.29 -1.41
CA PHE A 26 -1.36 13.54 -2.17
C PHE A 26 -2.73 13.94 -2.72
N ILE A 27 -3.55 12.99 -3.17
CA ILE A 27 -4.94 13.24 -3.58
C ILE A 27 -5.75 13.80 -2.41
N ALA A 28 -5.66 13.17 -1.23
CA ALA A 28 -6.37 13.59 -0.03
C ALA A 28 -5.92 14.99 0.44
N ALA A 29 -4.61 15.25 0.47
CA ALA A 29 -4.07 16.55 0.87
C ALA A 29 -4.42 17.65 -0.15
N ALA A 30 -4.35 17.34 -1.46
CA ALA A 30 -4.71 18.29 -2.52
C ALA A 30 -6.22 18.65 -2.53
N LEU A 31 -7.10 17.69 -2.18
CA LEU A 31 -8.53 17.97 -1.97
C LEU A 31 -8.75 19.01 -0.86
N LEU A 32 -7.94 18.98 0.20
CA LEU A 32 -8.05 19.82 1.39
C LEU A 32 -7.21 21.10 1.33
N ALA A 33 -6.38 21.29 0.32
CA ALA A 33 -5.53 22.45 0.18
C ALA A 33 -6.36 23.74 -0.07
N ASP A 34 -5.72 24.91 0.04
CA ASP A 34 -6.32 26.21 -0.27
C ASP A 34 -6.17 26.62 -1.75
N SER A 35 -5.30 25.93 -2.48
CA SER A 35 -4.92 26.25 -3.86
C SER A 35 -4.71 24.97 -4.69
N PRO A 36 -4.80 25.03 -6.02
CA PRO A 36 -4.65 23.87 -6.88
C PRO A 36 -3.27 23.21 -6.77
N SER A 37 -3.25 21.89 -6.90
CA SER A 37 -2.06 21.06 -6.95
C SER A 37 -1.88 20.43 -8.34
N MET A 38 -0.64 20.46 -8.86
CA MET A 38 -0.21 19.68 -10.03
C MET A 38 0.60 18.49 -9.52
N ILE A 39 0.17 17.28 -9.81
CA ILE A 39 0.80 16.05 -9.32
C ILE A 39 1.28 15.23 -10.51
N HIS A 40 2.61 15.08 -10.62
CA HIS A 40 3.27 14.31 -11.66
C HIS A 40 3.54 12.89 -11.23
N GLY A 41 3.51 11.95 -12.18
CA GLY A 41 3.81 10.55 -11.92
C GLY A 41 2.82 9.93 -10.93
N MET A 42 1.52 10.19 -11.07
CA MET A 42 0.52 9.55 -10.21
C MET A 42 0.30 8.09 -10.62
N SER A 43 0.12 7.22 -9.65
CA SER A 43 -0.21 5.82 -9.89
C SER A 43 -1.53 5.67 -10.67
N GLU A 44 -1.57 4.77 -11.63
CA GLU A 44 -2.78 4.43 -12.42
C GLU A 44 -3.52 3.21 -11.85
N SER A 45 -3.21 2.82 -10.61
CA SER A 45 -3.83 1.66 -9.95
C SER A 45 -5.31 1.90 -9.62
N ASP A 46 -6.07 0.81 -9.51
CA ASP A 46 -7.50 0.86 -9.14
C ASP A 46 -7.73 1.59 -7.81
N ASP A 47 -6.83 1.39 -6.83
CA ASP A 47 -6.89 2.06 -5.54
C ASP A 47 -6.70 3.59 -5.67
N THR A 48 -5.82 4.04 -6.58
CA THR A 48 -5.61 5.48 -6.85
C THR A 48 -6.80 6.07 -7.61
N THR A 49 -7.33 5.35 -8.58
CA THR A 49 -8.55 5.74 -9.29
C THR A 49 -9.71 5.92 -8.32
N SER A 50 -9.91 4.98 -7.39
CA SER A 50 -10.92 5.11 -6.34
C SER A 50 -10.70 6.36 -5.48
N ALA A 51 -9.46 6.68 -5.10
CA ALA A 51 -9.15 7.88 -4.32
C ALA A 51 -9.45 9.18 -5.10
N LEU A 52 -9.16 9.23 -6.40
CA LEU A 52 -9.52 10.36 -7.28
C LEU A 52 -11.04 10.54 -7.39
N GLU A 53 -11.78 9.44 -7.59
CA GLU A 53 -13.25 9.45 -7.63
C GLU A 53 -13.84 9.95 -6.31
N MET A 54 -13.29 9.48 -5.17
CA MET A 54 -13.72 9.96 -3.84
C MET A 54 -13.43 11.46 -3.68
N ALA A 55 -12.28 11.94 -4.08
CA ALA A 55 -11.94 13.36 -4.03
C ALA A 55 -12.89 14.20 -4.91
N ALA A 56 -13.23 13.73 -6.11
CA ALA A 56 -14.19 14.37 -6.99
C ALA A 56 -15.61 14.41 -6.39
N VAL A 57 -16.06 13.31 -5.77
CA VAL A 57 -17.34 13.27 -5.04
C VAL A 57 -17.34 14.26 -3.89
N LEU A 58 -16.24 14.39 -3.16
CA LEU A 58 -16.07 15.35 -2.06
C LEU A 58 -15.89 16.81 -2.52
N GLY A 59 -15.88 17.05 -3.83
CA GLY A 59 -16.00 18.38 -4.42
C GLY A 59 -14.77 18.90 -5.14
N ALA A 60 -13.63 18.18 -5.16
CA ALA A 60 -12.49 18.58 -5.96
C ALA A 60 -12.82 18.57 -7.46
N GLU A 61 -12.19 19.46 -8.20
CA GLU A 61 -12.15 19.43 -9.67
C GLU A 61 -10.86 18.75 -10.09
N ILE A 62 -10.99 17.70 -10.91
CA ILE A 62 -9.87 16.86 -11.35
C ILE A 62 -9.73 16.98 -12.85
N GLU A 63 -8.56 17.45 -13.30
CA GLU A 63 -8.19 17.55 -14.71
C GLU A 63 -7.06 16.53 -14.98
N LEU A 64 -7.36 15.51 -15.80
CA LEU A 64 -6.39 14.50 -16.19
C LEU A 64 -5.55 15.02 -17.37
N GLY A 65 -4.27 15.29 -17.12
CA GLY A 65 -3.28 15.61 -18.15
C GLY A 65 -2.42 14.39 -18.51
N LYS A 66 -1.59 14.53 -19.55
CA LYS A 66 -0.70 13.43 -19.99
C LYS A 66 0.45 13.17 -19.00
N GLU A 67 0.98 14.21 -18.38
CA GLU A 67 2.18 14.12 -17.51
C GLU A 67 1.85 14.41 -16.05
N ALA A 68 0.72 15.08 -15.79
CA ALA A 68 0.30 15.46 -14.46
C ALA A 68 -1.22 15.48 -14.33
N ILE A 69 -1.69 15.28 -13.14
CA ILE A 69 -3.09 15.45 -12.75
C ILE A 69 -3.20 16.76 -11.97
N ARG A 70 -4.14 17.61 -12.38
CA ARG A 70 -4.46 18.81 -11.61
C ARG A 70 -5.65 18.55 -10.72
N ILE A 71 -5.48 18.82 -9.43
CA ILE A 71 -6.53 18.73 -8.42
C ILE A 71 -6.77 20.14 -7.89
N SER A 72 -7.98 20.67 -8.14
CA SER A 72 -8.42 21.96 -7.62
C SER A 72 -9.39 21.72 -6.46
N PRO A 73 -9.07 22.15 -5.23
CA PRO A 73 -9.90 21.92 -4.05
C PRO A 73 -11.17 22.76 -4.07
N THR A 74 -12.09 22.47 -3.15
CA THR A 74 -13.18 23.39 -2.86
C THR A 74 -12.67 24.63 -2.12
N PRO A 75 -13.35 25.80 -2.25
CA PRO A 75 -12.96 26.99 -1.53
C PRO A 75 -12.83 26.74 -0.02
N GLY A 76 -11.67 27.05 0.55
CA GLY A 76 -11.33 26.86 1.97
C GLY A 76 -10.97 25.43 2.36
N GLY A 77 -10.74 24.52 1.39
CA GLY A 77 -10.34 23.15 1.65
C GLY A 77 -11.38 22.26 2.34
N ILE A 78 -12.59 22.77 2.59
CA ILE A 78 -13.67 22.00 3.24
C ILE A 78 -14.44 21.23 2.17
N PRO A 79 -14.59 19.91 2.32
CA PRO A 79 -15.33 19.08 1.37
C PRO A 79 -16.78 19.55 1.17
N ARG A 80 -17.22 19.56 -0.09
CA ARG A 80 -18.57 19.88 -0.50
C ARG A 80 -19.13 18.76 -1.36
N PRO A 81 -19.68 17.70 -0.75
CA PRO A 81 -20.08 16.51 -1.47
C PRO A 81 -21.07 16.79 -2.60
N ARG A 82 -20.78 16.27 -3.79
CA ARG A 82 -21.63 16.37 -5.00
C ARG A 82 -22.55 15.16 -5.15
N ALA A 83 -22.34 14.10 -4.35
CA ALA A 83 -23.16 12.91 -4.29
C ALA A 83 -23.30 12.41 -2.85
N LYS A 84 -24.28 11.55 -2.61
CA LYS A 84 -24.54 10.97 -1.27
C LYS A 84 -23.74 9.71 -0.99
N GLU A 85 -23.07 9.13 -2.00
CA GLU A 85 -22.31 7.91 -1.89
C GLU A 85 -20.83 8.20 -2.18
N LEU A 86 -19.98 7.68 -1.31
CA LEU A 86 -18.53 7.74 -1.39
C LEU A 86 -17.99 6.32 -1.49
N ASN A 87 -17.65 5.88 -2.70
CA ASN A 87 -17.28 4.50 -2.98
C ASN A 87 -15.74 4.36 -3.00
N ALA A 88 -15.20 3.59 -2.05
CA ALA A 88 -13.77 3.35 -1.91
C ALA A 88 -13.23 2.22 -2.83
N GLY A 89 -14.05 1.68 -3.73
CA GLY A 89 -13.68 0.50 -4.51
C GLY A 89 -13.34 -0.68 -3.60
N GLU A 90 -12.18 -1.28 -3.81
CA GLU A 90 -11.62 -2.32 -2.92
C GLU A 90 -10.51 -1.78 -2.01
N SER A 91 -10.28 -0.47 -1.99
CA SER A 91 -9.17 0.15 -1.27
C SER A 91 -9.46 0.34 0.21
N GLY A 92 -8.85 -0.49 1.05
CA GLY A 92 -8.92 -0.34 2.50
C GLY A 92 -8.28 0.95 3.01
N LEU A 93 -7.23 1.44 2.32
CA LEU A 93 -6.62 2.74 2.64
C LEU A 93 -7.58 3.88 2.33
N ALA A 94 -8.16 3.91 1.13
CA ALA A 94 -9.09 4.97 0.74
C ALA A 94 -10.29 5.02 1.68
N ALA A 95 -10.93 3.89 2.00
CA ALA A 95 -12.07 3.84 2.92
C ALA A 95 -11.75 4.46 4.29
N ARG A 96 -10.64 4.06 4.90
CA ARG A 96 -10.27 4.51 6.25
C ARG A 96 -9.68 5.92 6.28
N MET A 97 -8.98 6.33 5.23
CA MET A 97 -8.37 7.65 5.11
C MET A 97 -9.41 8.72 4.77
N PHE A 98 -10.34 8.44 3.85
CA PHE A 98 -11.34 9.41 3.44
C PHE A 98 -12.54 9.52 4.39
N ALA A 99 -12.75 8.57 5.32
CA ALA A 99 -13.81 8.67 6.31
C ALA A 99 -13.73 9.94 7.19
N PRO A 100 -12.59 10.26 7.86
CA PRO A 100 -12.47 11.53 8.59
C PRO A 100 -12.48 12.76 7.68
N ILE A 101 -12.01 12.65 6.43
CA ILE A 101 -12.07 13.73 5.45
C ILE A 101 -13.55 14.01 5.07
N ALA A 102 -14.34 12.98 4.81
CA ALA A 102 -15.76 13.12 4.54
C ALA A 102 -16.51 13.77 5.71
N ALA A 103 -16.10 13.45 6.94
CA ALA A 103 -16.68 14.04 8.15
C ALA A 103 -16.39 15.55 8.33
N LEU A 104 -15.49 16.16 7.56
CA LEU A 104 -15.33 17.62 7.52
C LEU A 104 -16.50 18.31 6.85
N ALA A 105 -17.28 17.59 6.02
CA ALA A 105 -18.49 18.12 5.43
C ALA A 105 -19.64 18.14 6.45
N ASN A 106 -20.41 19.21 6.48
CA ASN A 106 -21.61 19.31 7.33
C ASN A 106 -22.84 18.69 6.63
N THR A 107 -22.70 17.47 6.13
CA THR A 107 -23.74 16.72 5.42
C THR A 107 -23.53 15.23 5.61
N SER A 108 -24.62 14.46 5.54
CA SER A 108 -24.55 13.00 5.57
C SER A 108 -24.03 12.44 4.23
N ILE A 109 -23.11 11.47 4.31
CA ILE A 109 -22.55 10.74 3.17
C ILE A 109 -22.42 9.25 3.51
N LEU A 110 -22.80 8.37 2.57
CA LEU A 110 -22.71 6.93 2.72
C LEU A 110 -21.33 6.46 2.19
N LEU A 111 -20.46 6.04 3.08
CA LEU A 111 -19.20 5.38 2.71
C LEU A 111 -19.46 3.92 2.36
N THR A 112 -19.06 3.52 1.16
CA THR A 112 -19.26 2.17 0.64
C THR A 112 -17.97 1.63 0.01
N GLY A 113 -18.02 0.39 -0.50
CA GLY A 113 -16.91 -0.27 -1.18
C GLY A 113 -17.38 -1.46 -2.00
N LYS A 114 -16.41 -2.24 -2.48
CA LYS A 114 -16.66 -3.44 -3.29
C LYS A 114 -15.79 -4.62 -2.83
N GLY A 115 -16.12 -5.81 -3.33
CA GLY A 115 -15.29 -7.01 -3.19
C GLY A 115 -14.95 -7.34 -1.74
N THR A 116 -13.69 -7.65 -1.50
CA THR A 116 -13.19 -8.07 -0.19
C THR A 116 -13.26 -6.95 0.87
N LEU A 117 -13.32 -5.69 0.46
CA LEU A 117 -13.41 -4.56 1.40
C LEU A 117 -14.70 -4.60 2.25
N LEU A 118 -15.80 -5.12 1.70
CA LEU A 118 -17.09 -5.21 2.40
C LEU A 118 -17.07 -6.15 3.63
N SER A 119 -16.11 -7.05 3.73
CA SER A 119 -15.94 -7.95 4.88
C SER A 119 -14.83 -7.50 5.84
N ARG A 120 -14.14 -6.40 5.54
CA ARG A 120 -13.04 -5.90 6.39
C ARG A 120 -13.55 -5.02 7.52
N PRO A 121 -12.98 -5.14 8.73
CA PRO A 121 -13.44 -4.38 9.89
C PRO A 121 -13.25 -2.87 9.71
N ILE A 122 -14.25 -2.09 10.19
CA ILE A 122 -14.29 -0.63 10.15
C ILE A 122 -14.55 -0.01 11.55
N GLU A 123 -14.72 -0.82 12.59
CA GLU A 123 -15.09 -0.38 13.95
C GLU A 123 -14.16 0.71 14.47
N MET A 124 -12.85 0.60 14.25
CA MET A 124 -11.91 1.62 14.70
C MET A 124 -12.21 3.00 14.11
N VAL A 125 -12.76 3.05 12.88
CA VAL A 125 -13.13 4.31 12.22
C VAL A 125 -14.40 4.86 12.85
N THR A 126 -15.45 4.03 13.04
CA THR A 126 -16.71 4.47 13.62
C THR A 126 -16.54 4.94 15.06
N ASP A 127 -15.84 4.17 15.89
CA ASP A 127 -15.56 4.52 17.28
C ASP A 127 -14.70 5.79 17.40
N GLY A 128 -13.69 5.92 16.53
CA GLY A 128 -12.81 7.07 16.52
C GLY A 128 -13.52 8.36 16.12
N LEU A 129 -14.33 8.31 15.07
CA LEU A 129 -15.07 9.46 14.59
C LEU A 129 -16.17 9.91 15.58
N GLN A 130 -16.87 8.96 16.24
CA GLN A 130 -17.84 9.30 17.31
C GLN A 130 -17.19 10.10 18.44
N LYS A 131 -15.98 9.69 18.88
CA LYS A 131 -15.23 10.40 19.94
C LYS A 131 -14.82 11.82 19.53
N LEU A 132 -14.73 12.10 18.24
CA LEU A 132 -14.40 13.41 17.66
C LEU A 132 -15.64 14.22 17.26
N GLY A 133 -16.82 13.81 17.71
CA GLY A 133 -18.08 14.56 17.56
C GLY A 133 -18.87 14.28 16.28
N VAL A 134 -18.43 13.32 15.46
CA VAL A 134 -19.10 12.95 14.20
C VAL A 134 -20.31 12.06 14.49
N SER A 135 -21.43 12.32 13.85
CA SER A 135 -22.61 11.45 13.88
C SER A 135 -22.40 10.28 12.94
N ILE A 136 -22.19 9.10 13.50
CA ILE A 136 -21.94 7.86 12.77
C ILE A 136 -22.46 6.67 13.58
N ALA A 137 -23.18 5.75 12.95
CA ALA A 137 -23.63 4.54 13.61
C ALA A 137 -22.49 3.56 13.81
N GLU A 138 -22.53 2.80 14.91
CA GLU A 138 -21.62 1.66 15.08
C GLU A 138 -21.82 0.66 13.95
N ALA A 139 -20.72 0.27 13.32
CA ALA A 139 -20.73 -0.72 12.25
C ALA A 139 -19.46 -1.54 12.27
N HIS A 140 -19.58 -2.84 12.05
CA HIS A 140 -18.44 -3.75 11.95
C HIS A 140 -17.79 -3.71 10.55
N THR A 141 -18.61 -3.45 9.52
CA THR A 141 -18.17 -3.45 8.11
C THR A 141 -18.89 -2.34 7.35
N LEU A 142 -18.44 -2.08 6.11
CA LEU A 142 -19.14 -1.19 5.18
C LEU A 142 -20.47 -1.82 4.69
N PRO A 143 -21.48 -1.01 4.32
CA PRO A 143 -21.45 0.46 4.25
C PRO A 143 -21.72 1.14 5.60
N VAL A 144 -21.30 2.41 5.73
CA VAL A 144 -21.53 3.23 6.92
C VAL A 144 -21.89 4.66 6.54
N GLU A 145 -22.88 5.25 7.23
CA GLU A 145 -23.28 6.64 7.03
C GLU A 145 -22.50 7.55 7.99
N ILE A 146 -21.87 8.58 7.45
CA ILE A 146 -21.02 9.55 8.16
C ILE A 146 -21.69 10.92 8.03
N GLU A 147 -21.97 11.58 9.14
CA GLU A 147 -22.51 12.93 9.16
C GLU A 147 -21.66 13.83 10.05
N GLY A 148 -20.94 14.76 9.44
CA GLY A 148 -20.11 15.74 10.14
C GLY A 148 -20.92 16.78 10.91
N PRO A 149 -20.27 17.77 11.52
CA PRO A 149 -18.86 18.12 11.30
C PRO A 149 -17.87 17.31 12.13
N LEU A 150 -16.61 17.18 11.66
CA LEU A 150 -15.49 16.73 12.46
C LEU A 150 -15.08 17.85 13.41
N VAL A 151 -15.41 17.69 14.70
CA VAL A 151 -15.19 18.75 15.70
C VAL A 151 -13.71 18.84 16.11
N GLY A 152 -13.03 17.70 16.22
CA GLY A 152 -11.71 17.62 16.81
C GLY A 152 -11.75 17.41 18.33
N GLY A 153 -10.59 17.52 19.02
CA GLY A 153 -10.46 17.31 20.45
C GLY A 153 -9.47 16.19 20.81
N GLU A 154 -9.64 15.57 21.98
CA GLU A 154 -8.72 14.53 22.46
C GLU A 154 -9.22 13.12 22.12
N ILE A 155 -8.34 12.28 21.58
CA ILE A 155 -8.64 10.90 21.25
C ILE A 155 -7.47 9.97 21.60
N HIS A 156 -7.80 8.77 22.11
CA HIS A 156 -6.89 7.66 22.29
C HIS A 156 -7.19 6.57 21.26
N LEU A 157 -6.13 6.09 20.58
CA LEU A 157 -6.21 5.05 19.55
C LEU A 157 -5.27 3.89 19.88
N ASP A 158 -5.73 2.69 19.55
CA ASP A 158 -4.87 1.51 19.47
C ASP A 158 -4.23 1.47 18.04
N GLY A 159 -2.96 1.81 17.95
CA GLY A 159 -2.18 1.82 16.71
C GLY A 159 -1.79 0.43 16.21
N SER A 160 -2.01 -0.62 17.01
CA SER A 160 -1.71 -1.99 16.61
C SER A 160 -2.66 -2.51 15.53
N VAL A 161 -3.89 -1.99 15.46
CA VAL A 161 -4.94 -2.44 14.54
C VAL A 161 -4.65 -1.98 13.11
N SER A 162 -4.47 -0.66 12.89
CA SER A 162 -4.21 -0.13 11.54
C SER A 162 -3.71 1.31 11.58
N SER A 163 -2.65 1.60 10.83
CA SER A 163 -2.16 2.97 10.60
C SER A 163 -3.05 3.79 9.64
N GLN A 164 -3.96 3.14 8.90
CA GLN A 164 -4.73 3.79 7.83
C GLN A 164 -5.74 4.83 8.34
N PHE A 165 -6.40 4.55 9.47
CA PHE A 165 -7.31 5.50 10.09
C PHE A 165 -6.56 6.70 10.69
N LEU A 166 -5.44 6.44 11.37
CA LEU A 166 -4.57 7.50 11.87
C LEU A 166 -4.07 8.41 10.74
N THR A 167 -3.70 7.83 9.57
CA THR A 167 -3.38 8.60 8.37
C THR A 167 -4.50 9.57 7.98
N GLY A 168 -5.75 9.08 7.96
CA GLY A 168 -6.90 9.92 7.63
C GLY A 168 -7.16 11.02 8.66
N LEU A 169 -7.01 10.72 9.96
CA LEU A 169 -7.14 11.72 11.02
C LEU A 169 -6.05 12.80 10.91
N LEU A 170 -4.80 12.44 10.72
CA LEU A 170 -3.70 13.39 10.57
C LEU A 170 -3.93 14.34 9.38
N LEU A 171 -4.51 13.86 8.28
CA LEU A 171 -4.85 14.70 7.12
C LEU A 171 -6.09 15.58 7.35
N ALA A 172 -7.08 15.11 8.11
CA ALA A 172 -8.36 15.83 8.29
C ALA A 172 -8.34 16.82 9.46
N LEU A 173 -7.70 16.47 10.58
CA LEU A 173 -7.73 17.27 11.81
C LEU A 173 -7.18 18.70 11.69
N PRO A 174 -6.21 19.01 10.80
CA PRO A 174 -5.83 20.40 10.54
C PRO A 174 -6.99 21.32 10.12
N TYR A 175 -8.06 20.74 9.57
CA TYR A 175 -9.26 21.43 9.06
C TYR A 175 -10.47 21.29 10.00
N ALA A 176 -10.31 20.65 11.15
CA ALA A 176 -11.37 20.49 12.15
C ALA A 176 -11.73 21.81 12.84
N GLU A 177 -12.83 21.85 13.61
CA GLU A 177 -13.30 23.04 14.32
C GLU A 177 -12.40 23.42 15.50
N LYS A 178 -11.73 22.44 16.13
CA LYS A 178 -10.91 22.62 17.34
C LYS A 178 -9.57 21.88 17.20
N ASP A 179 -8.58 22.39 17.92
CA ASP A 179 -7.30 21.71 18.07
C ASP A 179 -7.49 20.28 18.58
N SER A 180 -6.62 19.40 18.12
CA SER A 180 -6.72 17.98 18.44
C SER A 180 -5.45 17.44 19.06
N LYS A 181 -5.63 16.53 20.03
CA LYS A 181 -4.59 15.71 20.61
C LYS A 181 -4.90 14.25 20.36
N VAL A 182 -4.08 13.62 19.53
CA VAL A 182 -4.21 12.19 19.21
C VAL A 182 -3.11 11.42 19.93
N THR A 183 -3.50 10.60 20.90
CA THR A 183 -2.59 9.71 21.63
C THR A 183 -2.74 8.30 21.07
N VAL A 184 -1.64 7.68 20.67
CA VAL A 184 -1.64 6.37 20.02
C VAL A 184 -0.74 5.40 20.76
N GLU A 185 -1.28 4.27 21.15
CA GLU A 185 -0.54 3.16 21.75
C GLU A 185 -0.15 2.14 20.68
N GLY A 186 1.09 1.66 20.70
CA GLY A 186 1.53 0.52 19.91
C GLY A 186 1.45 0.72 18.39
N ILE A 187 1.90 1.86 17.86
CA ILE A 187 1.90 2.12 16.42
C ILE A 187 2.65 1.00 15.67
N THR A 188 1.92 0.29 14.83
CA THR A 188 2.47 -0.63 13.84
C THR A 188 2.50 0.01 12.45
N SER A 189 3.38 -0.48 11.57
CA SER A 189 3.56 0.13 10.23
C SER A 189 3.92 1.63 10.32
N ARG A 190 4.75 2.01 11.30
CA ARG A 190 5.21 3.37 11.56
C ARG A 190 5.64 4.13 10.29
N PRO A 191 6.41 3.55 9.34
CA PRO A 191 6.84 4.29 8.14
C PRO A 191 5.67 4.84 7.30
N TYR A 192 4.46 4.26 7.38
CA TYR A 192 3.30 4.84 6.70
C TYR A 192 2.74 6.06 7.40
N ILE A 193 2.96 6.19 8.72
CA ILE A 193 2.65 7.42 9.46
C ILE A 193 3.70 8.47 9.14
N ASP A 194 4.99 8.11 9.12
CA ASP A 194 6.07 9.01 8.74
C ASP A 194 5.83 9.59 7.34
N MET A 195 5.46 8.75 6.35
CA MET A 195 5.03 9.18 5.02
C MET A 195 3.87 10.21 5.07
N THR A 196 2.91 10.02 5.98
CA THR A 196 1.80 10.96 6.14
C THR A 196 2.26 12.28 6.71
N LEU A 197 3.16 12.27 7.68
CA LEU A 197 3.74 13.47 8.29
C LEU A 197 4.58 14.25 7.27
N GLU A 198 5.34 13.57 6.40
CA GLU A 198 6.07 14.18 5.29
C GLU A 198 5.12 14.85 4.29
N VAL A 199 3.97 14.23 3.98
CA VAL A 199 2.93 14.84 3.12
C VAL A 199 2.32 16.08 3.80
N LEU A 200 2.02 16.05 5.11
CA LEU A 200 1.54 17.24 5.83
C LEU A 200 2.54 18.40 5.71
N GLN A 201 3.83 18.13 5.93
CA GLN A 201 4.91 19.14 5.78
C GLN A 201 4.99 19.67 4.34
N THR A 202 4.82 18.80 3.34
CA THR A 202 4.82 19.16 1.92
C THR A 202 3.70 20.15 1.56
N PHE A 203 2.56 20.07 2.28
CA PHE A 203 1.42 20.98 2.14
C PHE A 203 1.40 22.11 3.17
N ASP A 204 2.54 22.39 3.83
CA ASP A 204 2.71 23.47 4.84
C ASP A 204 1.70 23.35 6.01
N LEU A 205 1.39 22.13 6.46
CA LEU A 205 0.50 21.88 7.60
C LEU A 205 1.30 21.64 8.87
N ASP A 206 0.95 22.34 9.94
CA ASP A 206 1.62 22.28 11.22
C ASP A 206 1.10 21.16 12.11
N TYR A 207 2.02 20.49 12.77
CA TYR A 207 1.77 19.53 13.84
C TYR A 207 2.98 19.44 14.77
N THR A 208 2.78 18.92 15.97
CA THR A 208 3.90 18.42 16.78
C THR A 208 3.70 16.95 17.08
N HIS A 209 4.78 16.21 17.15
CA HIS A 209 4.80 14.79 17.49
C HIS A 209 5.87 14.54 18.53
N GLU A 210 5.49 13.89 19.63
CA GLU A 210 6.38 13.47 20.70
C GLU A 210 6.06 12.05 21.15
N ILE A 211 7.05 11.39 21.75
CA ILE A 211 6.85 10.10 22.43
C ILE A 211 6.88 10.37 23.92
N SER A 212 5.75 10.17 24.58
CA SER A 212 5.58 10.35 26.02
C SER A 212 5.13 9.05 26.65
N GLU A 213 5.89 8.54 27.64
CA GLU A 213 5.59 7.28 28.36
C GLU A 213 5.38 6.05 27.43
N GLY A 214 6.04 6.03 26.26
CA GLY A 214 5.89 4.98 25.26
C GLY A 214 4.68 5.11 24.32
N LEU A 215 3.93 6.21 24.44
CA LEU A 215 2.82 6.58 23.59
C LEU A 215 3.27 7.61 22.55
N ASP A 216 2.77 7.52 21.35
CA ASP A 216 2.90 8.56 20.34
C ASP A 216 1.81 9.61 20.54
N VAL A 217 2.20 10.87 20.71
CA VAL A 217 1.29 11.98 20.95
C VAL A 217 1.43 13.00 19.84
N PHE A 218 0.35 13.22 19.09
CA PHE A 218 0.27 14.23 18.04
C PHE A 218 -0.61 15.37 18.50
N HIS A 219 -0.09 16.60 18.45
CA HIS A 219 -0.87 17.82 18.65
C HIS A 219 -1.05 18.49 17.29
N ILE A 220 -2.29 18.73 16.90
CA ILE A 220 -2.67 19.22 15.58
C ILE A 220 -3.51 20.47 15.78
N PRO A 221 -2.95 21.67 15.50
CA PRO A 221 -3.73 22.89 15.46
C PRO A 221 -4.84 22.81 14.43
N SER A 222 -5.99 23.36 14.73
CA SER A 222 -7.14 23.44 13.84
C SER A 222 -7.09 24.68 12.92
N SER A 223 -8.08 24.78 12.02
CA SER A 223 -8.28 25.97 11.16
C SER A 223 -7.07 26.32 10.29
N GLN A 224 -6.31 25.31 9.87
CA GLN A 224 -5.17 25.47 8.99
C GLN A 224 -5.61 25.58 7.50
N ALA A 225 -4.70 26.04 6.67
CA ALA A 225 -4.88 26.12 5.22
C ALA A 225 -3.66 25.52 4.53
N GLY A 226 -3.77 24.27 4.11
CA GLY A 226 -2.71 23.58 3.40
C GLY A 226 -2.46 24.20 2.02
N ARG A 227 -1.20 24.32 1.61
CA ARG A 227 -0.83 24.96 0.35
C ARG A 227 -0.70 23.92 -0.76
N GLY A 228 -1.46 24.10 -1.85
CA GLY A 228 -1.25 23.37 -3.10
C GLY A 228 0.05 23.75 -3.80
N GLY A 229 0.51 22.92 -4.72
CA GLY A 229 1.80 23.14 -5.37
C GLY A 229 2.04 22.23 -6.57
N ASN A 230 3.31 22.10 -6.95
CA ASN A 230 3.76 21.22 -8.02
C ASN A 230 4.58 20.08 -7.40
N PHE A 231 4.07 18.86 -7.49
CA PHE A 231 4.59 17.71 -6.76
C PHE A 231 4.89 16.53 -7.69
N ASN A 232 5.89 15.73 -7.32
CA ASN A 232 6.22 14.48 -8.00
C ASN A 232 6.01 13.31 -7.06
N ILE A 233 5.34 12.27 -7.52
CA ILE A 233 5.20 11.01 -6.79
C ILE A 233 6.45 10.16 -7.01
N ASP A 234 7.00 9.63 -5.93
CA ASP A 234 8.13 8.69 -5.96
C ASP A 234 7.65 7.29 -6.38
N GLY A 235 8.57 6.46 -6.87
CA GLY A 235 8.28 5.07 -7.22
C GLY A 235 7.81 4.23 -6.02
N ASP A 236 7.01 3.21 -6.31
CA ASP A 236 6.44 2.30 -5.30
C ASP A 236 7.46 1.26 -4.86
N TRP A 237 7.92 1.34 -3.62
CA TRP A 237 8.88 0.37 -3.07
C TRP A 237 8.31 -1.04 -2.90
N SER A 238 7.00 -1.21 -2.79
CA SER A 238 6.37 -2.54 -2.77
C SER A 238 6.46 -3.21 -4.15
N ALA A 239 6.22 -2.44 -5.21
CA ALA A 239 6.39 -2.91 -6.59
C ALA A 239 7.87 -3.14 -6.91
N ALA A 240 8.74 -2.17 -6.57
CA ALA A 240 10.18 -2.29 -6.72
C ALA A 240 10.75 -3.52 -6.00
N ALA A 241 10.22 -3.88 -4.83
CA ALA A 241 10.61 -5.09 -4.12
C ALA A 241 10.38 -6.36 -4.96
N THR A 242 9.25 -6.43 -5.68
CA THR A 242 8.96 -7.54 -6.59
C THR A 242 9.95 -7.59 -7.76
N LEU A 243 10.21 -6.45 -8.40
CA LEU A 243 11.17 -6.35 -9.51
C LEU A 243 12.60 -6.68 -9.07
N LEU A 244 13.02 -6.19 -7.89
CA LEU A 244 14.34 -6.51 -7.33
C LEU A 244 14.47 -8.00 -6.98
N VAL A 245 13.43 -8.65 -6.47
CA VAL A 245 13.46 -10.10 -6.21
C VAL A 245 13.46 -10.91 -7.50
N LEU A 246 12.71 -10.49 -8.52
CA LEU A 246 12.81 -11.07 -9.88
C LEU A 246 14.25 -10.96 -10.43
N GLY A 247 14.85 -9.78 -10.33
CA GLY A 247 16.25 -9.57 -10.71
C GLY A 247 17.22 -10.43 -9.90
N ALA A 248 17.03 -10.51 -8.58
CA ALA A 248 17.85 -11.32 -7.67
C ALA A 248 17.85 -12.80 -8.02
N LEU A 249 16.74 -13.33 -8.56
CA LEU A 249 16.58 -14.74 -8.88
C LEU A 249 16.82 -15.07 -10.36
N CYS A 250 16.57 -14.13 -11.28
CA CYS A 250 16.49 -14.42 -12.71
C CYS A 250 17.44 -13.60 -13.60
N ALA A 251 18.05 -12.50 -13.10
CA ALA A 251 18.76 -11.56 -13.97
C ALA A 251 20.06 -12.11 -14.58
N GLN A 252 20.31 -11.87 -15.87
CA GLN A 252 21.57 -12.13 -16.59
C GLN A 252 21.77 -11.07 -17.69
N PRO A 253 22.83 -10.24 -17.64
CA PRO A 253 23.86 -10.18 -16.60
C PRO A 253 23.38 -9.52 -15.30
N GLU A 254 22.42 -8.60 -15.40
CA GLU A 254 21.83 -7.84 -14.29
C GLU A 254 20.48 -7.28 -14.69
N LEU A 255 19.70 -6.84 -13.70
CA LEU A 255 18.47 -6.07 -13.87
C LEU A 255 18.59 -4.75 -13.13
N GLU A 256 18.25 -3.65 -13.78
CA GLU A 256 18.16 -2.33 -13.17
C GLU A 256 16.68 -1.99 -12.90
N VAL A 257 16.41 -1.55 -11.68
CA VAL A 257 15.09 -1.06 -11.26
C VAL A 257 15.21 0.44 -11.00
N THR A 258 14.55 1.24 -11.82
CA THR A 258 14.58 2.70 -11.80
C THR A 258 13.31 3.31 -11.23
N GLY A 259 13.23 4.65 -11.16
CA GLY A 259 12.06 5.39 -10.70
C GLY A 259 11.90 5.46 -9.17
N ILE A 260 12.83 4.88 -8.40
CA ILE A 260 12.82 4.87 -6.93
C ILE A 260 13.83 5.86 -6.37
N ARG A 261 13.42 7.12 -6.20
CA ARG A 261 14.31 8.20 -5.75
C ARG A 261 14.53 8.23 -4.24
N GLY A 262 13.52 7.85 -3.46
CA GLY A 262 13.57 7.85 -2.01
C GLY A 262 13.29 9.24 -1.41
N ASP A 263 12.52 10.05 -2.10
CA ASP A 263 12.11 11.38 -1.67
C ASP A 263 11.16 11.33 -0.46
N PHE A 264 10.45 10.20 -0.30
CA PHE A 264 9.52 9.95 0.79
C PHE A 264 9.80 8.62 1.49
N THR A 265 9.51 8.58 2.79
CA THR A 265 9.60 7.35 3.59
C THR A 265 8.59 6.32 3.10
N GLN A 266 9.06 5.17 2.66
CA GLN A 266 8.24 4.02 2.30
C GLN A 266 8.72 2.78 3.04
N ALA A 267 7.80 2.09 3.76
CA ALA A 267 8.11 0.94 4.59
C ALA A 267 8.91 -0.14 3.83
N ASP A 268 8.46 -0.43 2.61
CA ASP A 268 8.99 -1.54 1.81
C ASP A 268 10.36 -1.24 1.18
N SER A 269 10.93 -0.02 1.36
CA SER A 269 12.34 0.26 1.05
C SER A 269 13.30 -0.61 1.87
N SER A 270 12.81 -1.20 2.97
CA SER A 270 13.53 -2.22 3.76
C SER A 270 13.87 -3.50 2.99
N ILE A 271 13.29 -3.71 1.80
CA ILE A 271 13.70 -4.79 0.87
C ILE A 271 15.21 -4.76 0.58
N LYS A 272 15.83 -3.58 0.57
CA LYS A 272 17.30 -3.45 0.41
C LYS A 272 18.03 -4.23 1.51
N GLY A 273 17.62 -4.06 2.76
CA GLY A 273 18.15 -4.80 3.89
C GLY A 273 17.88 -6.29 3.79
N ALA A 274 16.67 -6.68 3.41
CA ALA A 274 16.27 -8.07 3.25
C ALA A 274 17.16 -8.79 2.20
N LEU A 275 17.40 -8.18 1.05
CA LEU A 275 18.27 -8.71 0.01
C LEU A 275 19.73 -8.79 0.46
N LEU A 276 20.23 -7.81 1.22
CA LEU A 276 21.58 -7.89 1.81
C LEU A 276 21.69 -9.07 2.78
N PHE A 277 20.72 -9.30 3.67
CA PHE A 277 20.69 -10.48 4.56
C PHE A 277 20.62 -11.79 3.77
N ALA A 278 19.86 -11.81 2.67
CA ALA A 278 19.83 -12.96 1.75
C ALA A 278 21.14 -13.15 0.95
N GLY A 279 22.11 -12.25 1.10
CA GLY A 279 23.45 -12.37 0.54
C GLY A 279 23.64 -11.72 -0.83
N TYR A 280 22.73 -10.84 -1.24
CA TYR A 280 22.86 -10.08 -2.49
C TYR A 280 23.67 -8.80 -2.28
N HIS A 281 24.24 -8.31 -3.36
CA HIS A 281 24.80 -6.97 -3.45
C HIS A 281 23.90 -6.15 -4.37
N ILE A 282 23.44 -5.03 -3.86
CA ILE A 282 22.63 -4.07 -4.61
C ILE A 282 23.53 -2.89 -4.91
N LEU A 283 23.64 -2.51 -6.17
CA LEU A 283 24.42 -1.36 -6.61
C LEU A 283 23.48 -0.18 -6.87
N GLY A 284 23.77 0.97 -6.27
CA GLY A 284 23.11 2.21 -6.64
C GLY A 284 23.56 2.65 -8.03
N THR A 285 22.61 3.09 -8.85
CA THR A 285 22.82 3.75 -10.13
C THR A 285 22.36 5.19 -10.04
N ASP A 286 22.52 5.97 -11.11
CA ASP A 286 22.05 7.36 -11.13
C ASP A 286 20.53 7.48 -11.04
N GLU A 287 19.79 6.44 -11.49
CA GLU A 287 18.33 6.45 -11.57
C GLU A 287 17.63 5.40 -10.71
N GLY A 288 18.39 4.49 -10.05
CA GLY A 288 17.78 3.42 -9.28
C GLY A 288 18.76 2.44 -8.64
N LEU A 289 18.45 1.14 -8.77
CA LEU A 289 19.21 0.05 -8.18
C LEU A 289 19.42 -1.10 -9.18
N SER A 290 20.66 -1.58 -9.29
CA SER A 290 21.00 -2.75 -10.09
C SER A 290 21.25 -3.96 -9.20
N ILE A 291 20.78 -5.13 -9.65
CA ILE A 291 20.95 -6.42 -8.96
C ILE A 291 21.26 -7.55 -9.93
N LYS A 292 22.09 -8.51 -9.46
CA LYS A 292 22.51 -9.69 -10.23
C LYS A 292 21.97 -10.96 -9.61
N LYS A 293 21.67 -11.94 -10.47
CA LYS A 293 21.25 -13.28 -10.05
C LYS A 293 22.25 -13.94 -9.13
N LYS A 294 21.72 -14.48 -8.03
CA LYS A 294 22.47 -15.31 -7.09
C LYS A 294 21.49 -16.25 -6.37
N ARG A 295 21.96 -17.36 -5.84
CA ARG A 295 21.17 -18.19 -4.93
C ARG A 295 21.08 -17.50 -3.56
N PRO A 296 19.86 -17.25 -3.02
CA PRO A 296 19.72 -16.60 -1.73
C PRO A 296 20.21 -17.50 -0.59
N ARG A 297 20.80 -16.88 0.42
CA ARG A 297 21.01 -17.50 1.74
C ARG A 297 19.71 -17.47 2.50
N ALA A 298 19.54 -18.39 3.45
CA ALA A 298 18.43 -18.32 4.41
C ALA A 298 18.55 -17.06 5.26
N PHE A 299 17.41 -16.48 5.60
CA PHE A 299 17.32 -15.25 6.39
C PHE A 299 16.20 -15.32 7.43
N HIS A 300 16.31 -14.46 8.43
CA HIS A 300 15.26 -14.24 9.42
C HIS A 300 14.98 -12.73 9.48
N LEU A 301 13.73 -12.35 9.23
CA LEU A 301 13.30 -10.94 9.19
C LEU A 301 11.99 -10.74 9.96
N ASP A 302 11.93 -9.67 10.72
CA ASP A 302 10.70 -9.17 11.31
C ASP A 302 10.02 -8.20 10.31
N LEU A 303 8.83 -8.56 9.88
CA LEU A 303 8.03 -7.83 8.89
C LEU A 303 6.80 -7.15 9.53
N THR A 304 6.77 -6.99 10.84
CA THR A 304 5.67 -6.34 11.56
C THR A 304 5.34 -4.96 10.97
N ASN A 305 6.36 -4.19 10.60
CA ASN A 305 6.21 -2.86 9.99
C ASN A 305 6.11 -2.87 8.46
N THR A 306 6.37 -4.00 7.81
CA THR A 306 6.39 -4.16 6.35
C THR A 306 5.62 -5.41 5.90
N PRO A 307 4.34 -5.55 6.31
CA PRO A 307 3.57 -6.77 6.06
C PRO A 307 3.36 -7.06 4.58
N ASP A 308 3.55 -6.07 3.74
CA ASP A 308 3.38 -6.20 2.30
C ASP A 308 4.59 -6.87 1.61
N LEU A 309 5.73 -6.98 2.29
CA LEU A 309 6.89 -7.75 1.83
C LEU A 309 6.77 -9.26 2.08
N PHE A 310 5.81 -9.75 2.88
CA PHE A 310 5.68 -11.20 3.14
C PHE A 310 5.60 -12.04 1.86
N PRO A 311 4.71 -11.75 0.89
CA PRO A 311 4.57 -12.59 -0.29
C PRO A 311 5.85 -12.63 -1.15
N VAL A 312 6.45 -11.48 -1.40
CA VAL A 312 7.65 -11.38 -2.23
C VAL A 312 8.87 -12.04 -1.54
N LEU A 313 9.00 -11.90 -0.22
CA LEU A 313 10.08 -12.54 0.54
C LEU A 313 9.84 -14.03 0.77
N ALA A 314 8.59 -14.49 0.84
CA ALA A 314 8.27 -15.92 0.81
C ALA A 314 8.68 -16.54 -0.54
N ALA A 315 8.42 -15.85 -1.65
CA ALA A 315 8.89 -16.28 -2.97
C ALA A 315 10.43 -16.31 -3.05
N LEU A 316 11.13 -15.29 -2.56
CA LEU A 316 12.60 -15.31 -2.47
C LEU A 316 13.13 -16.48 -1.62
N ALA A 317 12.52 -16.70 -0.45
CA ALA A 317 12.90 -17.75 0.49
C ALA A 317 12.73 -19.15 -0.09
N SER A 318 11.78 -19.35 -1.02
CA SER A 318 11.53 -20.62 -1.70
C SER A 318 12.76 -21.14 -2.48
N PHE A 319 13.67 -20.26 -2.85
CA PHE A 319 14.91 -20.58 -3.59
C PHE A 319 16.18 -20.55 -2.72
N SER A 320 16.03 -20.34 -1.40
CA SER A 320 17.16 -20.24 -0.49
C SER A 320 17.89 -21.58 -0.30
N ASN A 321 19.01 -21.57 0.41
CA ASN A 321 19.78 -22.78 0.66
C ASN A 321 19.32 -23.58 1.89
N LYS A 322 18.51 -22.98 2.76
CA LYS A 322 17.93 -23.54 4.00
C LYS A 322 16.61 -22.82 4.30
N PRO A 323 15.78 -23.31 5.24
CA PRO A 323 14.56 -22.63 5.65
C PRO A 323 14.82 -21.19 6.12
N SER A 324 13.96 -20.27 5.70
CA SER A 324 13.94 -18.88 6.12
C SER A 324 12.75 -18.60 7.01
N ARG A 325 12.86 -17.61 7.92
CA ARG A 325 11.84 -17.26 8.89
C ARG A 325 11.38 -15.82 8.67
N LEU A 326 10.07 -15.63 8.57
CA LEU A 326 9.40 -14.33 8.42
C LEU A 326 8.49 -14.12 9.62
N SER A 327 8.85 -13.20 10.52
CA SER A 327 8.10 -12.90 11.76
C SER A 327 7.09 -11.76 11.55
N GLY A 328 6.00 -11.73 12.33
CA GLY A 328 4.94 -10.72 12.23
C GLY A 328 3.73 -11.19 11.42
N ALA A 329 3.50 -12.50 11.33
CA ALA A 329 2.40 -13.07 10.53
C ALA A 329 1.00 -12.67 11.01
N HIS A 330 0.84 -12.20 12.27
CA HIS A 330 -0.42 -11.63 12.77
C HIS A 330 -0.87 -10.41 11.93
N ARG A 331 0.06 -9.72 11.29
CA ARG A 331 -0.21 -8.57 10.41
C ARG A 331 -0.86 -8.94 9.07
N LEU A 332 -0.92 -10.22 8.73
CA LEU A 332 -1.47 -10.73 7.47
C LEU A 332 -2.98 -10.97 7.52
N VAL A 333 -3.55 -10.98 8.72
CA VAL A 333 -4.99 -11.10 8.93
C VAL A 333 -5.69 -9.78 8.56
N GLY A 334 -6.83 -9.85 7.89
CA GLY A 334 -7.63 -8.68 7.51
C GLY A 334 -7.03 -7.84 6.38
N LYS A 335 -6.07 -8.37 5.62
CA LYS A 335 -5.60 -7.82 4.34
C LYS A 335 -6.61 -8.14 3.22
N GLU A 336 -6.17 -8.07 1.97
CA GLU A 336 -6.98 -8.42 0.78
C GLU A 336 -7.47 -9.88 0.82
N SER A 337 -6.66 -10.75 1.43
CA SER A 337 -6.97 -12.14 1.77
C SER A 337 -6.47 -12.43 3.19
N ASP A 338 -6.76 -13.61 3.76
CA ASP A 338 -5.91 -14.18 4.82
C ASP A 338 -4.60 -14.62 4.19
N ARG A 339 -3.71 -13.65 4.04
CA ARG A 339 -2.48 -13.75 3.24
C ARG A 339 -1.58 -14.89 3.73
N ALA A 340 -1.57 -15.17 5.04
CA ALA A 340 -0.79 -16.26 5.61
C ALA A 340 -1.33 -17.62 5.15
N SER A 341 -2.63 -17.85 5.26
CA SER A 341 -3.28 -19.08 4.84
C SER A 341 -3.17 -19.30 3.33
N VAL A 342 -3.32 -18.21 2.54
CA VAL A 342 -3.19 -18.26 1.09
C VAL A 342 -1.74 -18.60 0.68
N LEU A 343 -0.72 -17.98 1.28
CA LEU A 343 0.67 -18.33 1.02
C LEU A 343 0.95 -19.80 1.32
N ILE A 344 0.48 -20.32 2.47
CA ILE A 344 0.67 -21.70 2.85
C ILE A 344 0.02 -22.66 1.84
N SER A 345 -1.25 -22.44 1.51
CA SER A 345 -2.02 -23.34 0.64
C SER A 345 -1.56 -23.27 -0.82
N GLU A 346 -1.34 -22.07 -1.33
CA GLU A 346 -1.04 -21.88 -2.74
C GLU A 346 0.42 -22.23 -3.08
N PHE A 347 1.38 -21.91 -2.20
CA PHE A 347 2.78 -22.30 -2.41
C PHE A 347 2.97 -23.82 -2.28
N ALA A 348 2.16 -24.50 -1.47
CA ALA A 348 2.15 -25.98 -1.41
C ALA A 348 1.83 -26.62 -2.77
N LYS A 349 0.92 -26.03 -3.56
CA LYS A 349 0.64 -26.50 -4.94
C LYS A 349 1.88 -26.40 -5.84
N ALA A 350 2.66 -25.34 -5.65
CA ALA A 350 3.94 -25.15 -6.36
C ALA A 350 5.08 -26.05 -5.81
N GLY A 351 4.83 -26.89 -4.80
CA GLY A 351 5.83 -27.77 -4.17
C GLY A 351 6.69 -27.08 -3.13
N ILE A 352 6.30 -25.89 -2.66
CA ILE A 352 6.98 -25.14 -1.60
C ILE A 352 6.22 -25.32 -0.29
N THR A 353 6.91 -25.73 0.76
CA THR A 353 6.31 -25.89 2.09
C THR A 353 6.50 -24.62 2.91
N ILE A 354 5.40 -24.07 3.42
CA ILE A 354 5.41 -22.96 4.37
C ILE A 354 4.71 -23.45 5.64
N GLU A 355 5.39 -23.38 6.77
CA GLU A 355 4.86 -23.74 8.08
C GLU A 355 4.57 -22.49 8.89
N ARG A 356 3.47 -22.50 9.68
CA ARG A 356 3.19 -21.46 10.64
C ARG A 356 3.63 -21.91 12.03
N ASP A 357 4.56 -21.18 12.63
CA ASP A 357 5.00 -21.37 14.02
C ASP A 357 4.67 -20.09 14.80
N LYS A 358 3.53 -20.08 15.48
CA LYS A 358 2.98 -18.92 16.21
C LYS A 358 2.80 -17.71 15.28
N ASP A 359 3.69 -16.72 15.41
CA ASP A 359 3.69 -15.48 14.64
C ASP A 359 4.69 -15.49 13.48
N ASP A 360 5.27 -16.63 13.19
CA ASP A 360 6.25 -16.79 12.13
C ASP A 360 5.72 -17.64 10.98
N LEU A 361 6.14 -17.32 9.75
CA LEU A 361 6.08 -18.21 8.61
C LEU A 361 7.49 -18.74 8.34
N ILE A 362 7.65 -20.06 8.36
CA ILE A 362 8.89 -20.76 8.02
C ILE A 362 8.77 -21.29 6.60
N VAL A 363 9.53 -20.70 5.68
CA VAL A 363 9.52 -21.08 4.28
C VAL A 363 10.66 -22.06 4.02
N HIS A 364 10.31 -23.27 3.62
CA HIS A 364 11.27 -24.31 3.24
C HIS A 364 11.57 -24.22 1.75
N PRO A 365 12.85 -24.15 1.34
CA PRO A 365 13.20 -24.15 -0.08
C PRO A 365 12.80 -25.47 -0.74
N GLY A 366 12.38 -25.39 -2.00
CA GLY A 366 11.93 -26.56 -2.74
C GLY A 366 12.13 -26.44 -4.24
N LYS A 367 11.89 -27.55 -4.96
CA LYS A 367 11.74 -27.50 -6.41
C LYS A 367 10.31 -27.17 -6.77
N THR A 368 10.16 -26.15 -7.58
CA THR A 368 8.84 -25.77 -8.06
C THR A 368 8.26 -26.83 -9.03
N LYS A 369 6.95 -26.94 -9.03
CA LYS A 369 6.19 -27.84 -9.90
C LYS A 369 5.17 -27.05 -10.68
N ALA A 370 4.84 -27.50 -11.87
CA ALA A 370 3.73 -26.95 -12.63
C ALA A 370 2.45 -26.98 -11.80
N CYS A 371 1.81 -25.84 -11.65
CA CYS A 371 0.63 -25.70 -10.81
C CYS A 371 -0.24 -24.53 -11.25
N ARG A 372 -1.42 -24.48 -10.64
CA ARG A 372 -2.35 -23.36 -10.76
C ARG A 372 -2.55 -22.71 -9.39
N ILE A 373 -2.24 -21.42 -9.29
CA ILE A 373 -2.33 -20.61 -8.08
C ILE A 373 -3.56 -19.71 -8.16
N ASP A 374 -4.39 -19.75 -7.12
CA ASP A 374 -5.47 -18.79 -6.91
C ASP A 374 -5.00 -17.70 -5.93
N PRO A 375 -4.88 -16.45 -6.37
CA PRO A 375 -4.46 -15.35 -5.49
C PRO A 375 -5.56 -14.89 -4.52
N HIS A 376 -6.77 -15.40 -4.61
CA HIS A 376 -7.92 -14.97 -3.79
C HIS A 376 -8.15 -13.46 -3.80
N GLY A 377 -7.97 -12.81 -4.97
CA GLY A 377 -8.11 -11.35 -5.14
C GLY A 377 -6.96 -10.52 -4.54
N ASP A 378 -5.86 -11.16 -4.12
CA ASP A 378 -4.69 -10.47 -3.56
C ASP A 378 -3.59 -10.28 -4.62
N HIS A 379 -3.42 -9.03 -5.07
CA HIS A 379 -2.44 -8.63 -6.07
C HIS A 379 -1.00 -8.99 -5.69
N ARG A 380 -0.65 -9.03 -4.40
CA ARG A 380 0.70 -9.40 -3.92
C ARG A 380 0.96 -10.89 -4.04
N ILE A 381 -0.09 -11.71 -3.93
CA ILE A 381 0.01 -13.15 -4.21
C ILE A 381 0.20 -13.38 -5.71
N VAL A 382 -0.47 -12.60 -6.59
CA VAL A 382 -0.21 -12.64 -8.04
C VAL A 382 1.26 -12.41 -8.34
N MET A 383 1.84 -11.34 -7.81
CA MET A 383 3.25 -11.01 -8.04
C MET A 383 4.21 -12.08 -7.48
N ALA A 384 3.90 -12.62 -6.29
CA ALA A 384 4.70 -13.70 -5.70
C ALA A 384 4.62 -15.01 -6.52
N ALA A 385 3.45 -15.34 -7.06
CA ALA A 385 3.26 -16.48 -7.97
C ALA A 385 4.04 -16.29 -9.27
N ALA A 386 4.08 -15.07 -9.83
CA ALA A 386 4.88 -14.76 -11.01
C ALA A 386 6.39 -14.95 -10.74
N ILE A 387 6.87 -14.60 -9.53
CA ILE A 387 8.26 -14.88 -9.14
C ILE A 387 8.53 -16.39 -9.13
N LEU A 388 7.61 -17.20 -8.58
CA LEU A 388 7.76 -18.67 -8.58
C LEU A 388 7.79 -19.22 -10.02
N GLY A 389 6.97 -18.70 -10.93
CA GLY A 389 6.97 -19.10 -12.34
C GLY A 389 8.26 -18.72 -13.06
N CYS A 390 8.74 -17.47 -12.90
CA CYS A 390 9.96 -16.99 -13.55
C CYS A 390 11.22 -17.68 -13.04
N ALA A 391 11.34 -17.85 -11.73
CA ALA A 391 12.57 -18.35 -11.09
C ALA A 391 12.58 -19.85 -10.90
N GLY A 392 11.45 -20.52 -11.08
CA GLY A 392 11.25 -21.94 -10.80
C GLY A 392 11.74 -22.88 -11.90
N ASP A 393 11.43 -24.18 -11.69
CA ASP A 393 11.76 -25.26 -12.64
C ASP A 393 10.57 -25.59 -13.56
N ALA A 394 9.40 -24.98 -13.33
CA ALA A 394 8.16 -25.28 -14.06
C ALA A 394 7.24 -24.05 -14.14
N GLU A 395 6.28 -24.10 -15.07
CA GLU A 395 5.30 -23.03 -15.27
C GLU A 395 4.30 -22.92 -14.11
N VAL A 396 3.81 -21.69 -13.89
CA VAL A 396 2.75 -21.37 -12.93
C VAL A 396 1.61 -20.68 -13.67
N ASP A 397 0.40 -21.27 -13.61
CA ASP A 397 -0.83 -20.63 -14.06
C ASP A 397 -1.41 -19.80 -12.91
N ILE A 398 -1.64 -18.51 -13.13
CA ILE A 398 -2.15 -17.58 -12.12
C ILE A 398 -3.60 -17.25 -12.48
N LEU A 399 -4.54 -17.64 -11.60
CA LEU A 399 -5.96 -17.31 -11.75
C LEU A 399 -6.21 -15.85 -11.40
N ASN A 400 -7.25 -15.25 -12.00
CA ASN A 400 -7.65 -13.87 -11.71
C ASN A 400 -6.47 -12.89 -11.69
N ALA A 401 -5.52 -13.09 -12.61
CA ALA A 401 -4.25 -12.33 -12.66
C ALA A 401 -4.46 -10.82 -12.82
N GLU A 402 -5.63 -10.40 -13.37
CA GLU A 402 -6.05 -9.01 -13.51
C GLU A 402 -6.15 -8.26 -12.18
N CYS A 403 -6.30 -8.96 -11.04
CA CYS A 403 -6.35 -8.28 -9.74
C CYS A 403 -5.01 -7.58 -9.37
N VAL A 404 -3.94 -7.82 -10.12
CA VAL A 404 -2.68 -7.06 -10.01
C VAL A 404 -2.88 -5.56 -10.25
N ALA A 405 -3.88 -5.17 -11.05
CA ALA A 405 -4.22 -3.78 -11.35
C ALA A 405 -4.57 -2.95 -10.10
N LYS A 406 -4.91 -3.59 -9.00
CA LYS A 406 -5.15 -2.93 -7.72
C LYS A 406 -3.95 -2.08 -7.25
N SER A 407 -2.73 -2.43 -7.63
CA SER A 407 -1.51 -1.69 -7.25
C SER A 407 -0.48 -1.54 -8.37
N TYR A 408 -0.46 -2.44 -9.36
CA TYR A 408 0.53 -2.46 -10.43
C TYR A 408 -0.10 -2.93 -11.75
N PRO A 409 -0.90 -2.09 -12.42
CA PRO A 409 -1.64 -2.48 -13.63
C PRO A 409 -0.77 -3.02 -14.76
N THR A 410 0.44 -2.46 -14.95
CA THR A 410 1.36 -2.82 -16.05
C THR A 410 2.33 -3.96 -15.67
N PHE A 411 2.15 -4.63 -14.52
CA PHE A 411 3.12 -5.60 -14.00
C PHE A 411 3.54 -6.68 -14.99
N PHE A 412 2.59 -7.28 -15.71
CA PHE A 412 2.90 -8.35 -16.65
C PHE A 412 3.52 -7.84 -17.95
N ASP A 413 3.16 -6.63 -18.40
CA ASP A 413 3.78 -5.96 -19.54
C ASP A 413 5.24 -5.59 -19.21
N ASP A 414 5.47 -5.06 -18.02
CA ASP A 414 6.81 -4.73 -17.52
C ASP A 414 7.66 -5.99 -17.34
N LEU A 415 7.08 -7.07 -16.79
CA LEU A 415 7.75 -8.37 -16.69
C LEU A 415 8.14 -8.91 -18.07
N ALA A 416 7.26 -8.82 -19.06
CA ALA A 416 7.53 -9.24 -20.44
C ALA A 416 8.62 -8.36 -21.09
N SER A 417 8.63 -7.05 -20.82
CA SER A 417 9.62 -6.11 -21.38
C SER A 417 11.06 -6.43 -20.99
N ILE A 418 11.26 -7.01 -19.81
CA ILE A 418 12.58 -7.43 -19.29
C ILE A 418 12.91 -8.90 -19.57
N GLY A 419 12.10 -9.59 -20.37
CA GLY A 419 12.35 -10.97 -20.82
C GLY A 419 11.55 -12.05 -20.09
N GLY A 420 10.56 -11.68 -19.26
CA GLY A 420 9.63 -12.63 -18.68
C GLY A 420 8.70 -13.24 -19.74
N ILE A 421 8.47 -14.53 -19.68
CA ILE A 421 7.59 -15.24 -20.60
C ILE A 421 6.22 -15.38 -19.93
N VAL A 422 5.25 -14.63 -20.47
CA VAL A 422 3.87 -14.55 -19.96
C VAL A 422 2.91 -14.85 -21.11
N GLU A 423 1.99 -15.77 -20.91
CA GLU A 423 1.00 -16.19 -21.92
C GLU A 423 -0.40 -16.26 -21.31
N GLU A 424 -1.41 -15.83 -22.04
CA GLU A 424 -2.80 -16.03 -21.63
C GLU A 424 -3.23 -17.48 -21.89
N VAL A 425 -3.75 -18.13 -20.87
CA VAL A 425 -4.28 -19.51 -20.94
C VAL A 425 -5.78 -19.44 -21.15
N LYS A 426 -6.24 -20.05 -22.24
CA LYS A 426 -7.67 -20.14 -22.59
C LYS A 426 -8.43 -21.16 -21.78
#